data_89273acce2616dd7bfd79a981507cd02
#
_entry.id   89273acce2616dd7bfd79a981507cd02
#
_cell.length_a   1.000
_cell.length_b   1.000
_cell.length_c   1.000
_cell.angle_alpha   90.00
_cell.angle_beta   90.00
_cell.angle_gamma   90.00
#
_symmetry.space_group_name_H-M   'P 1'
#
loop_
_entity.id
_entity.type
_entity.pdbx_description
1 polymer ?
#
loop_
_entity_poly.entity_id
_entity_poly.type
_entity_poly.pdbx_seq_one_letter_code
_entity_poly.pdbx_strand_id
1 'polypeptide(L)'
;MANKESDGIAFDLAELTKMYDFTGKTVAITGGTGVLGSEIARALAGCGAQVAILGRNEEAFKALVERMGVRGKQLSFFSCNAVDRDSVFQAAREVIKSMGKLDCLINGAGGNKPQATTSAEVPFFDLPADALRGVLDLNVLGTILPCQAFGKIMADQGYGTILNVSSMNAFRPLTRIAAYSAAKAAVSNFTQWLAVHMAQEYSPRIRVNAIAPGFFLTHQNRFLLTDKETGEWTARGKAIVGHTPMGRLGDPKDLFGCVLWLLSPASEFVTGVVIPVDGGFSAFSGV
;
A
#
# COMPACT_ATOMS: atom_id res chain seq x y z
N MET A 1 34.78 7.03 -19.78
CA MET A 1 33.32 6.76 -19.74
C MET A 1 32.77 7.32 -21.04
N ALA A 2 32.46 6.46 -22.00
CA ALA A 2 31.95 6.89 -23.30
C ALA A 2 30.48 7.27 -23.13
N ASN A 3 30.14 8.54 -23.40
CA ASN A 3 28.77 8.95 -23.67
C ASN A 3 28.27 8.16 -24.88
N LYS A 4 27.37 7.20 -24.66
CA LYS A 4 26.51 6.74 -25.74
C LYS A 4 25.61 7.90 -26.08
N GLU A 5 25.85 8.52 -27.23
CA GLU A 5 24.89 9.41 -27.87
C GLU A 5 23.56 8.63 -27.94
N SER A 6 22.53 9.17 -27.33
CA SER A 6 21.17 8.66 -27.45
C SER A 6 20.79 8.85 -28.92
N ASP A 7 20.71 7.74 -29.67
CA ASP A 7 20.04 7.74 -30.96
C ASP A 7 18.67 8.40 -30.74
N GLY A 8 18.41 9.46 -31.51
CA GLY A 8 17.26 10.35 -31.33
C GLY A 8 15.92 9.71 -31.67
N ILE A 9 15.58 8.61 -30.98
CA ILE A 9 14.23 8.05 -30.96
C ILE A 9 13.42 8.94 -30.06
N ALA A 10 12.54 9.72 -30.65
CA ALA A 10 11.61 10.57 -29.92
C ALA A 10 10.77 9.66 -29.02
N PHE A 11 10.81 9.91 -27.68
CA PHE A 11 9.93 9.25 -26.71
C PHE A 11 8.47 9.48 -27.13
N ASP A 12 7.74 8.41 -27.40
CA ASP A 12 6.37 8.45 -27.90
C ASP A 12 5.37 7.76 -26.97
N LEU A 13 4.09 7.85 -27.31
CA LEU A 13 3.01 7.25 -26.54
C LEU A 13 3.11 5.71 -26.48
N ALA A 14 3.64 5.07 -27.49
CA ALA A 14 3.79 3.63 -27.53
C ALA A 14 4.87 3.16 -26.53
N GLU A 15 5.96 3.91 -26.41
CA GLU A 15 7.00 3.66 -25.41
C GLU A 15 6.48 3.92 -24.00
N LEU A 16 5.76 5.01 -23.79
CA LEU A 16 5.10 5.27 -22.51
C LEU A 16 4.15 4.13 -22.13
N THR A 17 3.36 3.65 -23.07
CA THR A 17 2.42 2.54 -22.82
C THR A 17 3.16 1.26 -22.40
N LYS A 18 4.32 0.96 -23.03
CA LYS A 18 5.13 -0.20 -22.64
C LYS A 18 5.66 -0.11 -21.22
N MET A 19 5.94 1.10 -20.71
CA MET A 19 6.37 1.28 -19.32
C MET A 19 5.31 0.86 -18.30
N TYR A 20 4.03 0.92 -18.66
CA TYR A 20 2.90 0.53 -17.81
C TYR A 20 2.30 -0.83 -18.18
N ASP A 21 2.96 -1.61 -19.03
CA ASP A 21 2.61 -3.00 -19.31
C ASP A 21 3.23 -3.92 -18.25
N PHE A 22 2.36 -4.51 -17.41
CA PHE A 22 2.75 -5.46 -16.38
C PHE A 22 2.61 -6.93 -16.83
N THR A 23 2.44 -7.19 -18.12
CA THR A 23 2.40 -8.56 -18.64
C THR A 23 3.68 -9.30 -18.29
N GLY A 24 3.53 -10.51 -17.72
CA GLY A 24 4.64 -11.31 -17.23
C GLY A 24 5.28 -10.81 -15.93
N LYS A 25 4.71 -9.81 -15.25
CA LYS A 25 5.13 -9.37 -13.91
C LYS A 25 4.34 -10.09 -12.82
N THR A 26 5.05 -10.46 -11.75
CA THR A 26 4.47 -11.04 -10.54
C THR A 26 4.48 -10.01 -9.42
N VAL A 27 3.30 -9.73 -8.86
CA VAL A 27 3.09 -8.75 -7.78
C VAL A 27 2.49 -9.44 -6.57
N ALA A 28 3.14 -9.39 -5.42
CA ALA A 28 2.59 -9.87 -4.16
C ALA A 28 1.98 -8.69 -3.36
N ILE A 29 0.78 -8.88 -2.79
CA ILE A 29 0.06 -7.83 -2.04
C ILE A 29 -0.40 -8.37 -0.71
N THR A 30 0.13 -7.88 0.42
CA THR A 30 -0.47 -8.09 1.73
C THR A 30 -1.68 -7.18 1.91
N GLY A 31 -2.75 -7.68 2.55
CA GLY A 31 -4.00 -6.90 2.66
C GLY A 31 -4.73 -6.71 1.33
N GLY A 32 -4.44 -7.52 0.31
CA GLY A 32 -5.01 -7.42 -1.03
C GLY A 32 -6.52 -7.69 -1.11
N THR A 33 -7.15 -8.25 -0.07
CA THR A 33 -8.62 -8.39 0.02
C THR A 33 -9.29 -7.18 0.66
N GLY A 34 -8.52 -6.23 1.23
CA GLY A 34 -9.03 -4.99 1.79
C GLY A 34 -9.47 -4.01 0.68
N VAL A 35 -10.14 -2.92 1.06
CA VAL A 35 -10.76 -1.99 0.10
C VAL A 35 -9.72 -1.40 -0.86
N LEU A 36 -8.65 -0.79 -0.35
CA LEU A 36 -7.61 -0.20 -1.21
C LEU A 36 -6.79 -1.30 -1.91
N GLY A 37 -6.41 -2.36 -1.18
CA GLY A 37 -5.62 -3.46 -1.73
C GLY A 37 -6.32 -4.19 -2.87
N SER A 38 -7.63 -4.41 -2.78
CA SER A 38 -8.40 -5.06 -3.85
C SER A 38 -8.51 -4.21 -5.12
N GLU A 39 -8.63 -2.90 -4.97
CA GLU A 39 -8.66 -1.99 -6.13
C GLU A 39 -7.28 -1.85 -6.78
N ILE A 40 -6.20 -1.83 -5.97
CA ILE A 40 -4.82 -1.90 -6.49
C ILE A 40 -4.59 -3.22 -7.24
N ALA A 41 -5.01 -4.36 -6.67
CA ALA A 41 -4.92 -5.66 -7.33
C ALA A 41 -5.67 -5.67 -8.68
N ARG A 42 -6.87 -5.05 -8.72
CA ARG A 42 -7.67 -4.90 -9.93
C ARG A 42 -6.95 -4.07 -11.00
N ALA A 43 -6.34 -2.95 -10.61
CA ALA A 43 -5.58 -2.11 -11.54
C ALA A 43 -4.39 -2.85 -12.13
N LEU A 44 -3.60 -3.55 -11.30
CA LEU A 44 -2.43 -4.32 -11.73
C LEU A 44 -2.80 -5.49 -12.65
N ALA A 45 -3.83 -6.28 -12.29
CA ALA A 45 -4.36 -7.31 -13.16
C ALA A 45 -4.92 -6.71 -14.47
N GLY A 46 -5.49 -5.49 -14.39
CA GLY A 46 -5.90 -4.69 -15.54
C GLY A 46 -4.78 -4.36 -16.51
N CYS A 47 -3.58 -4.18 -16.00
CA CYS A 47 -2.35 -3.92 -16.75
C CYS A 47 -1.53 -5.19 -17.06
N GLY A 48 -2.08 -6.40 -16.86
CA GLY A 48 -1.47 -7.66 -17.26
C GLY A 48 -0.70 -8.42 -16.17
N ALA A 49 -0.57 -7.89 -14.95
CA ALA A 49 0.16 -8.54 -13.88
C ALA A 49 -0.49 -9.84 -13.40
N GLN A 50 0.31 -10.82 -12.98
CA GLN A 50 -0.09 -11.91 -12.11
C GLN A 50 0.02 -11.43 -10.65
N VAL A 51 -1.05 -11.56 -9.87
CA VAL A 51 -1.15 -10.96 -8.53
C VAL A 51 -1.34 -12.03 -7.47
N ALA A 52 -0.36 -12.15 -6.58
CA ALA A 52 -0.43 -12.97 -5.37
C ALA A 52 -1.10 -12.18 -4.24
N ILE A 53 -2.30 -12.57 -3.86
CA ILE A 53 -3.04 -11.99 -2.74
C ILE A 53 -2.65 -12.72 -1.46
N LEU A 54 -1.97 -12.00 -0.55
CA LEU A 54 -1.53 -12.51 0.74
C LEU A 54 -2.52 -12.10 1.82
N GLY A 55 -3.15 -13.06 2.47
CA GLY A 55 -4.17 -12.77 3.48
C GLY A 55 -4.64 -13.99 4.26
N ARG A 56 -5.52 -13.77 5.25
CA ARG A 56 -6.05 -14.81 6.13
C ARG A 56 -7.45 -15.27 5.74
N ASN A 57 -8.14 -14.54 4.88
CA ASN A 57 -9.55 -14.78 4.57
C ASN A 57 -9.71 -15.15 3.09
N GLU A 58 -9.79 -16.46 2.85
CA GLU A 58 -10.00 -17.02 1.51
C GLU A 58 -11.38 -16.71 0.94
N GLU A 59 -12.41 -16.59 1.77
CA GLU A 59 -13.77 -16.24 1.30
C GLU A 59 -13.79 -14.79 0.76
N ALA A 60 -13.10 -13.85 1.42
CA ALA A 60 -12.95 -12.52 0.90
C ALA A 60 -12.16 -12.46 -0.42
N PHE A 61 -11.22 -13.39 -0.61
CA PHE A 61 -10.52 -13.56 -1.89
C PHE A 61 -11.46 -14.10 -2.98
N LYS A 62 -12.27 -15.13 -2.70
CA LYS A 62 -13.25 -15.66 -3.66
C LYS A 62 -14.23 -14.58 -4.11
N ALA A 63 -14.77 -13.79 -3.17
CA ALA A 63 -15.63 -12.65 -3.50
C ALA A 63 -14.92 -11.58 -4.35
N LEU A 64 -13.62 -11.36 -4.13
CA LEU A 64 -12.81 -10.47 -4.98
C LEU A 64 -12.70 -11.02 -6.41
N VAL A 65 -12.38 -12.31 -6.57
CA VAL A 65 -12.27 -12.97 -7.88
C VAL A 65 -13.57 -12.87 -8.68
N GLU A 66 -14.72 -13.16 -8.03
CA GLU A 66 -16.05 -13.04 -8.65
C GLU A 66 -16.31 -11.61 -9.15
N ARG A 67 -16.03 -10.60 -8.31
CA ARG A 67 -16.20 -9.18 -8.66
C ARG A 67 -15.31 -8.76 -9.83
N MET A 68 -14.15 -9.39 -10.00
CA MET A 68 -13.21 -9.10 -11.08
C MET A 68 -13.54 -9.78 -12.41
N GLY A 69 -14.41 -10.78 -12.40
CA GLY A 69 -14.80 -11.54 -13.59
C GLY A 69 -13.59 -12.18 -14.28
N VAL A 70 -13.45 -11.97 -15.59
CA VAL A 70 -12.38 -12.59 -16.39
C VAL A 70 -10.98 -12.30 -15.85
N ARG A 71 -10.75 -11.12 -15.29
CA ARG A 71 -9.46 -10.72 -14.71
C ARG A 71 -9.14 -11.38 -13.38
N GLY A 72 -10.13 -11.98 -12.72
CA GLY A 72 -9.93 -12.79 -11.51
C GLY A 72 -8.98 -13.97 -11.72
N LYS A 73 -8.83 -14.46 -12.95
CA LYS A 73 -7.87 -15.52 -13.31
C LYS A 73 -6.40 -15.13 -13.14
N GLN A 74 -6.11 -13.84 -13.03
CA GLN A 74 -4.76 -13.33 -12.78
C GLN A 74 -4.42 -13.25 -11.29
N LEU A 75 -5.39 -13.55 -10.40
CA LEU A 75 -5.20 -13.52 -8.96
C LEU A 75 -5.02 -14.93 -8.43
N SER A 76 -4.07 -15.10 -7.52
CA SER A 76 -3.86 -16.33 -6.73
C SER A 76 -3.83 -15.99 -5.25
N PHE A 77 -4.43 -16.85 -4.42
CA PHE A 77 -4.44 -16.67 -2.97
C PHE A 77 -3.33 -17.46 -2.30
N PHE A 78 -2.67 -16.82 -1.34
CA PHE A 78 -1.71 -17.47 -0.45
C PHE A 78 -2.04 -17.09 0.99
N SER A 79 -2.25 -18.10 1.84
CA SER A 79 -2.51 -17.87 3.25
C SER A 79 -1.32 -17.21 3.91
N CYS A 80 -1.54 -16.05 4.55
CA CYS A 80 -0.48 -15.27 5.15
C CYS A 80 -1.00 -14.42 6.31
N ASN A 81 -0.41 -14.61 7.49
CA ASN A 81 -0.53 -13.69 8.61
C ASN A 81 0.68 -12.75 8.60
N ALA A 82 0.49 -11.50 8.20
CA ALA A 82 1.58 -10.53 7.99
C ALA A 82 2.39 -10.20 9.27
N VAL A 83 1.86 -10.50 10.46
CA VAL A 83 2.55 -10.30 11.76
C VAL A 83 3.20 -11.56 12.29
N ASP A 84 3.09 -12.67 11.59
CA ASP A 84 3.70 -13.95 11.93
C ASP A 84 4.84 -14.26 10.95
N ARG A 85 6.07 -14.30 11.48
CA ARG A 85 7.27 -14.49 10.66
C ARG A 85 7.23 -15.77 9.85
N ASP A 86 6.88 -16.88 10.48
CA ASP A 86 6.91 -18.19 9.81
C ASP A 86 5.83 -18.30 8.73
N SER A 87 4.65 -17.75 8.99
CA SER A 87 3.57 -17.62 8.01
C SER A 87 4.00 -16.78 6.78
N VAL A 88 4.66 -15.64 7.00
CA VAL A 88 5.13 -14.76 5.93
C VAL A 88 6.21 -15.45 5.08
N PHE A 89 7.19 -16.10 5.72
CA PHE A 89 8.25 -16.80 5.00
C PHE A 89 7.74 -18.04 4.26
N GLN A 90 6.75 -18.74 4.79
CA GLN A 90 6.07 -19.84 4.09
C GLN A 90 5.33 -19.30 2.86
N ALA A 91 4.52 -18.26 3.01
CA ALA A 91 3.82 -17.64 1.90
C ALA A 91 4.78 -17.18 0.78
N ALA A 92 5.93 -16.62 1.14
CA ALA A 92 6.94 -16.20 0.17
C ALA A 92 7.49 -17.39 -0.64
N ARG A 93 7.78 -18.52 0.02
CA ARG A 93 8.20 -19.76 -0.67
C ARG A 93 7.13 -20.30 -1.61
N GLU A 94 5.87 -20.28 -1.18
CA GLU A 94 4.74 -20.75 -1.99
C GLU A 94 4.50 -19.87 -3.21
N VAL A 95 4.61 -18.55 -3.08
CA VAL A 95 4.53 -17.60 -4.19
C VAL A 95 5.61 -17.92 -5.23
N ILE A 96 6.87 -18.08 -4.82
CA ILE A 96 7.96 -18.39 -5.76
C ILE A 96 7.79 -19.76 -6.39
N LYS A 97 7.37 -20.75 -5.62
CA LYS A 97 7.10 -22.09 -6.16
C LYS A 97 6.00 -22.06 -7.22
N SER A 98 4.96 -21.26 -7.03
CA SER A 98 3.81 -21.16 -7.92
C SER A 98 4.04 -20.24 -9.13
N MET A 99 4.70 -19.09 -8.92
CA MET A 99 4.79 -18.02 -9.90
C MET A 99 6.20 -17.83 -10.49
N GLY A 100 7.21 -18.51 -9.96
CA GLY A 100 8.60 -18.57 -10.48
C GLY A 100 9.48 -17.37 -10.13
N LYS A 101 8.91 -16.17 -9.95
CA LYS A 101 9.64 -14.93 -9.65
C LYS A 101 8.77 -13.94 -8.88
N LEU A 102 9.41 -12.87 -8.42
CA LEU A 102 8.70 -11.73 -7.81
C LEU A 102 9.26 -10.41 -8.36
N ASP A 103 8.44 -9.63 -9.02
CA ASP A 103 8.83 -8.31 -9.52
C ASP A 103 8.48 -7.20 -8.50
N CYS A 104 7.33 -7.29 -7.85
CA CYS A 104 6.86 -6.26 -6.92
C CYS A 104 6.26 -6.85 -5.64
N LEU A 105 6.48 -6.15 -4.51
CA LEU A 105 5.78 -6.38 -3.24
C LEU A 105 5.02 -5.11 -2.85
N ILE A 106 3.74 -5.25 -2.49
CA ILE A 106 2.94 -4.18 -1.91
C ILE A 106 2.55 -4.56 -0.48
N ASN A 107 3.01 -3.77 0.49
CA ASN A 107 2.65 -3.93 1.89
C ASN A 107 1.43 -3.08 2.22
N GLY A 108 0.23 -3.65 1.98
CA GLY A 108 -1.07 -3.02 2.23
C GLY A 108 -1.79 -3.50 3.48
N ALA A 109 -1.26 -4.51 4.19
CA ALA A 109 -1.80 -4.92 5.47
C ALA A 109 -1.60 -3.82 6.52
N GLY A 110 -2.67 -3.44 7.20
CA GLY A 110 -2.62 -2.37 8.20
C GLY A 110 -4.01 -1.92 8.62
N GLY A 111 -4.05 -1.04 9.60
CA GLY A 111 -5.30 -0.46 10.09
C GLY A 111 -5.20 -0.06 11.54
N ASN A 112 -6.28 0.55 12.04
CA ASN A 112 -6.46 0.89 13.44
C ASN A 112 -7.46 -0.08 14.11
N LYS A 113 -7.49 -0.09 15.42
CA LYS A 113 -8.44 -0.86 16.24
C LYS A 113 -9.29 0.07 17.10
N PRO A 114 -10.60 -0.20 17.27
CA PRO A 114 -11.45 0.60 18.15
C PRO A 114 -10.87 0.70 19.57
N GLN A 115 -10.32 -0.37 20.11
CA GLN A 115 -9.73 -0.44 21.46
C GLN A 115 -8.47 0.44 21.64
N ALA A 116 -7.81 0.82 20.52
CA ALA A 116 -6.65 1.72 20.50
C ALA A 116 -7.05 3.16 20.10
N THR A 117 -8.33 3.50 20.25
CA THR A 117 -8.90 4.79 19.84
C THR A 117 -9.45 5.51 21.05
N THR A 118 -9.05 6.75 21.30
CA THR A 118 -9.60 7.55 22.40
C THR A 118 -11.02 8.01 22.09
N SER A 119 -11.86 8.07 23.12
CA SER A 119 -13.22 8.61 23.09
C SER A 119 -13.51 9.41 24.37
N ALA A 120 -14.75 9.85 24.54
CA ALA A 120 -15.18 10.47 25.80
C ALA A 120 -15.12 9.47 26.96
N GLU A 121 -15.40 8.19 26.66
CA GLU A 121 -15.45 7.09 27.64
C GLU A 121 -14.07 6.43 27.85
N VAL A 122 -13.16 6.58 26.89
CA VAL A 122 -11.81 5.98 26.92
C VAL A 122 -10.78 7.09 26.72
N PRO A 123 -10.32 7.75 27.80
CA PRO A 123 -9.28 8.76 27.71
C PRO A 123 -7.93 8.14 27.36
N PHE A 124 -6.99 8.97 26.93
CA PHE A 124 -5.64 8.54 26.52
C PHE A 124 -4.92 7.69 27.58
N PHE A 125 -5.11 8.05 28.86
CA PHE A 125 -4.42 7.40 29.99
C PHE A 125 -4.89 5.96 30.23
N ASP A 126 -6.09 5.59 29.73
CA ASP A 126 -6.72 4.29 29.95
C ASP A 126 -6.65 3.39 28.69
N LEU A 127 -5.95 3.84 27.64
CA LEU A 127 -5.74 3.00 26.45
C LEU A 127 -4.97 1.72 26.80
N PRO A 128 -5.54 0.52 26.53
CA PRO A 128 -4.88 -0.74 26.87
C PRO A 128 -3.57 -0.92 26.08
N ALA A 129 -2.48 -1.24 26.78
CA ALA A 129 -1.18 -1.46 26.16
C ALA A 129 -1.19 -2.53 25.05
N ASP A 130 -1.98 -3.59 25.23
CA ASP A 130 -2.11 -4.66 24.22
C ASP A 130 -2.88 -4.21 22.97
N ALA A 131 -3.84 -3.29 23.10
CA ALA A 131 -4.50 -2.69 21.96
C ALA A 131 -3.53 -1.81 21.15
N LEU A 132 -2.72 -0.98 21.84
CA LEU A 132 -1.67 -0.18 21.23
C LEU A 132 -0.63 -1.05 20.54
N ARG A 133 -0.12 -2.09 21.22
CA ARG A 133 0.80 -3.08 20.68
C ARG A 133 0.26 -3.73 19.41
N GLY A 134 -0.99 -4.20 19.45
CA GLY A 134 -1.60 -4.85 18.29
C GLY A 134 -1.78 -3.94 17.07
N VAL A 135 -1.87 -2.60 17.23
CA VAL A 135 -1.85 -1.63 16.13
C VAL A 135 -0.44 -1.45 15.60
N LEU A 136 0.56 -1.34 16.49
CA LEU A 136 1.98 -1.25 16.09
C LEU A 136 2.41 -2.51 15.36
N ASP A 137 2.12 -3.70 15.88
CA ASP A 137 2.48 -4.97 15.26
C ASP A 137 1.87 -5.09 13.86
N LEU A 138 0.56 -4.83 13.73
CA LEU A 138 -0.10 -4.93 12.44
C LEU A 138 0.49 -3.99 11.38
N ASN A 139 0.80 -2.76 11.73
CA ASN A 139 1.27 -1.77 10.76
C ASN A 139 2.79 -1.81 10.55
N VAL A 140 3.57 -1.97 11.62
CA VAL A 140 5.05 -1.93 11.55
C VAL A 140 5.61 -3.32 11.24
N LEU A 141 5.37 -4.33 12.10
CA LEU A 141 5.86 -5.68 11.84
C LEU A 141 5.20 -6.28 10.60
N GLY A 142 3.89 -6.02 10.38
CA GLY A 142 3.17 -6.42 9.18
C GLY A 142 3.68 -5.79 7.87
N THR A 143 4.59 -4.80 7.96
CA THR A 143 5.35 -4.25 6.82
C THR A 143 6.78 -4.80 6.79
N ILE A 144 7.47 -4.85 7.93
CA ILE A 144 8.88 -5.27 8.02
C ILE A 144 9.04 -6.75 7.65
N LEU A 145 8.20 -7.64 8.21
CA LEU A 145 8.32 -9.08 7.98
C LEU A 145 8.14 -9.48 6.51
N PRO A 146 7.13 -8.97 5.78
CA PRO A 146 7.07 -9.20 4.33
C PRO A 146 8.27 -8.61 3.58
N CYS A 147 8.78 -7.43 3.97
CA CYS A 147 10.00 -6.88 3.39
C CYS A 147 11.21 -7.82 3.61
N GLN A 148 11.33 -8.48 4.77
CA GLN A 148 12.39 -9.45 5.01
C GLN A 148 12.26 -10.69 4.10
N ALA A 149 11.07 -11.30 4.02
CA ALA A 149 10.87 -12.52 3.27
C ALA A 149 10.95 -12.32 1.75
N PHE A 150 10.19 -11.36 1.24
CA PHE A 150 10.13 -11.08 -0.19
C PHE A 150 11.30 -10.22 -0.67
N GLY A 151 11.83 -9.34 0.18
CA GLY A 151 13.05 -8.58 -0.09
C GLY A 151 14.28 -9.46 -0.24
N LYS A 152 14.37 -10.57 0.52
CA LYS A 152 15.41 -11.60 0.33
C LYS A 152 15.34 -12.21 -1.08
N ILE A 153 14.15 -12.52 -1.57
CA ILE A 153 13.95 -13.04 -2.94
C ILE A 153 14.42 -12.01 -3.97
N MET A 154 14.05 -10.72 -3.79
CA MET A 154 14.49 -9.65 -4.69
C MET A 154 16.01 -9.45 -4.65
N ALA A 155 16.64 -9.58 -3.47
CA ALA A 155 18.10 -9.54 -3.32
C ALA A 155 18.78 -10.68 -4.11
N ASP A 156 18.25 -11.90 -4.01
CA ASP A 156 18.77 -13.06 -4.76
C ASP A 156 18.56 -12.92 -6.27
N GLN A 157 17.46 -12.30 -6.70
CA GLN A 157 17.18 -11.99 -8.10
C GLN A 157 18.04 -10.81 -8.62
N GLY A 158 18.50 -9.93 -7.71
CA GLY A 158 19.21 -8.70 -8.02
C GLY A 158 18.32 -7.56 -8.54
N TYR A 159 16.99 -7.64 -8.45
CA TYR A 159 16.05 -6.60 -8.82
C TYR A 159 14.70 -6.77 -8.08
N GLY A 160 13.92 -5.69 -7.99
CA GLY A 160 12.58 -5.71 -7.46
C GLY A 160 12.07 -4.33 -7.06
N THR A 161 10.79 -4.23 -6.79
CA THR A 161 10.19 -2.98 -6.30
C THR A 161 9.28 -3.25 -5.10
N ILE A 162 9.53 -2.55 -4.01
CA ILE A 162 8.69 -2.60 -2.79
C ILE A 162 7.90 -1.30 -2.68
N LEU A 163 6.60 -1.42 -2.49
CA LEU A 163 5.68 -0.32 -2.22
C LEU A 163 5.01 -0.51 -0.87
N ASN A 164 5.30 0.36 0.08
CA ASN A 164 4.66 0.37 1.38
C ASN A 164 3.43 1.29 1.38
N VAL A 165 2.36 0.88 2.07
CA VAL A 165 1.20 1.73 2.29
C VAL A 165 1.34 2.39 3.66
N SER A 166 1.82 3.64 3.65
CA SER A 166 1.85 4.53 4.80
C SER A 166 0.47 5.19 5.02
N SER A 167 0.42 6.44 5.39
CA SER A 167 -0.78 7.25 5.53
C SER A 167 -0.40 8.73 5.61
N MET A 168 -1.29 9.64 5.25
CA MET A 168 -1.14 11.05 5.54
C MET A 168 -0.94 11.32 7.05
N ASN A 169 -1.38 10.38 7.92
CA ASN A 169 -1.12 10.41 9.35
C ASN A 169 0.37 10.41 9.74
N ALA A 170 1.25 9.96 8.86
CA ALA A 170 2.69 10.05 9.06
C ALA A 170 3.22 11.50 9.00
N PHE A 171 2.51 12.39 8.30
CA PHE A 171 2.85 13.80 8.14
C PHE A 171 2.04 14.71 9.07
N ARG A 172 0.75 14.40 9.26
CA ARG A 172 -0.20 15.15 10.09
C ARG A 172 -0.98 14.16 10.95
N PRO A 173 -0.60 13.97 12.23
CA PRO A 173 -1.27 13.02 13.10
C PRO A 173 -2.72 13.43 13.31
N LEU A 174 -3.64 12.50 13.12
CA LEU A 174 -5.05 12.70 13.37
C LEU A 174 -5.37 12.51 14.86
N THR A 175 -6.42 13.16 15.33
CA THR A 175 -6.96 12.96 16.66
C THR A 175 -7.39 11.52 16.91
N ARG A 176 -7.36 11.08 18.17
CA ARG A 176 -7.88 9.81 18.70
C ARG A 176 -7.10 8.54 18.39
N ILE A 177 -6.21 8.50 17.40
CA ILE A 177 -5.56 7.28 16.91
C ILE A 177 -4.03 7.34 17.03
N ALA A 178 -3.56 7.56 18.25
CA ALA A 178 -2.13 7.80 18.55
C ALA A 178 -1.21 6.69 18.03
N ALA A 179 -1.53 5.40 18.34
CA ALA A 179 -0.73 4.26 17.92
C ALA A 179 -0.68 4.11 16.39
N TYR A 180 -1.78 4.37 15.70
CA TYR A 180 -1.81 4.30 14.24
C TYR A 180 -0.95 5.40 13.59
N SER A 181 -1.04 6.63 14.10
CA SER A 181 -0.22 7.75 13.59
C SER A 181 1.27 7.46 13.79
N ALA A 182 1.66 7.02 15.00
CA ALA A 182 3.04 6.61 15.28
C ALA A 182 3.52 5.46 14.39
N ALA A 183 2.68 4.43 14.19
CA ALA A 183 3.01 3.30 13.33
C ALA A 183 3.23 3.72 11.86
N LYS A 184 2.40 4.61 11.33
CA LYS A 184 2.53 5.08 9.94
C LYS A 184 3.74 6.01 9.74
N ALA A 185 4.11 6.79 10.76
CA ALA A 185 5.38 7.52 10.77
C ALA A 185 6.58 6.55 10.75
N ALA A 186 6.52 5.48 11.54
CA ALA A 186 7.55 4.42 11.54
C ALA A 186 7.66 3.73 10.17
N VAL A 187 6.53 3.41 9.50
CA VAL A 187 6.53 2.83 8.14
C VAL A 187 7.17 3.78 7.13
N SER A 188 6.90 5.08 7.23
CA SER A 188 7.51 6.09 6.34
C SER A 188 9.03 6.16 6.53
N ASN A 189 9.51 6.22 7.76
CA ASN A 189 10.94 6.21 8.08
C ASN A 189 11.62 4.91 7.67
N PHE A 190 11.00 3.75 7.95
CA PHE A 190 11.48 2.44 7.54
C PHE A 190 11.60 2.32 6.01
N THR A 191 10.68 2.89 5.25
CA THR A 191 10.74 2.93 3.79
C THR A 191 12.01 3.61 3.30
N GLN A 192 12.36 4.76 3.87
CA GLN A 192 13.56 5.53 3.52
C GLN A 192 14.83 4.75 3.87
N TRP A 193 14.89 4.21 5.08
CA TRP A 193 16.01 3.39 5.53
C TRP A 193 16.21 2.16 4.63
N LEU A 194 15.13 1.42 4.35
CA LEU A 194 15.19 0.20 3.55
C LEU A 194 15.60 0.50 2.09
N ALA A 195 15.17 1.62 1.53
CA ALA A 195 15.55 2.04 0.19
C ALA A 195 17.06 2.18 0.03
N VAL A 196 17.70 2.86 0.98
CA VAL A 196 19.16 3.01 0.99
C VAL A 196 19.85 1.67 1.22
N HIS A 197 19.40 0.91 2.22
CA HIS A 197 19.98 -0.38 2.58
C HIS A 197 19.93 -1.38 1.41
N MET A 198 18.77 -1.53 0.77
CA MET A 198 18.63 -2.47 -0.37
C MET A 198 19.50 -2.07 -1.56
N ALA A 199 19.61 -0.78 -1.85
CA ALA A 199 20.41 -0.30 -2.96
C ALA A 199 21.92 -0.47 -2.73
N GLN A 200 22.41 -0.24 -1.51
CA GLN A 200 23.83 -0.30 -1.16
C GLN A 200 24.32 -1.72 -0.90
N GLU A 201 23.55 -2.51 -0.16
CA GLU A 201 23.99 -3.82 0.32
C GLU A 201 23.64 -4.97 -0.65
N TYR A 202 22.62 -4.81 -1.50
CA TYR A 202 22.16 -5.90 -2.35
C TYR A 202 22.17 -5.54 -3.84
N SER A 203 21.35 -4.58 -4.28
CA SER A 203 21.32 -4.17 -5.68
C SER A 203 20.69 -2.78 -5.86
N PRO A 204 21.31 -1.88 -6.64
CA PRO A 204 20.72 -0.58 -7.00
C PRO A 204 19.45 -0.69 -7.85
N ARG A 205 19.13 -1.89 -8.34
CA ARG A 205 17.88 -2.17 -9.07
C ARG A 205 16.72 -2.60 -8.16
N ILE A 206 16.92 -2.55 -6.82
CA ILE A 206 15.84 -2.78 -5.85
C ILE A 206 15.40 -1.42 -5.31
N ARG A 207 14.17 -1.05 -5.61
CA ARG A 207 13.60 0.23 -5.18
C ARG A 207 12.57 0.03 -4.07
N VAL A 208 12.53 0.95 -3.12
CA VAL A 208 11.57 0.91 -2.02
C VAL A 208 10.94 2.28 -1.86
N ASN A 209 9.63 2.37 -2.02
CA ASN A 209 8.87 3.61 -1.92
C ASN A 209 7.61 3.41 -1.09
N ALA A 210 6.91 4.47 -0.75
CA ALA A 210 5.61 4.41 -0.11
C ALA A 210 4.62 5.39 -0.74
N ILE A 211 3.34 5.01 -0.68
CA ILE A 211 2.22 5.95 -0.79
C ILE A 211 1.68 6.28 0.59
N ALA A 212 1.18 7.49 0.76
CA ALA A 212 0.53 7.96 1.98
C ALA A 212 -0.91 8.41 1.66
N PRO A 213 -1.87 7.46 1.61
CA PRO A 213 -3.26 7.79 1.32
C PRO A 213 -3.87 8.71 2.38
N GLY A 214 -4.68 9.65 1.93
CA GLY A 214 -5.55 10.48 2.75
C GLY A 214 -6.84 9.73 3.14
N PHE A 215 -7.95 10.46 3.15
CA PHE A 215 -9.26 9.88 3.42
C PHE A 215 -9.91 9.38 2.14
N PHE A 216 -10.03 8.06 2.03
CA PHE A 216 -10.72 7.37 0.94
C PHE A 216 -12.06 6.85 1.43
N LEU A 217 -13.13 7.05 0.64
CA LEU A 217 -14.41 6.49 0.97
C LEU A 217 -14.39 4.97 0.73
N THR A 218 -14.61 4.23 1.80
CA THR A 218 -14.62 2.77 1.76
C THR A 218 -15.91 2.24 2.38
N HIS A 219 -16.29 1.01 2.08
CA HIS A 219 -17.43 0.38 2.76
C HIS A 219 -17.25 0.34 4.27
N GLN A 220 -16.01 0.27 4.75
CA GLN A 220 -15.68 0.19 6.18
C GLN A 220 -15.84 1.52 6.92
N ASN A 221 -15.68 2.67 6.26
CA ASN A 221 -15.75 3.98 6.89
C ASN A 221 -16.96 4.82 6.44
N ARG A 222 -17.74 4.35 5.47
CA ARG A 222 -18.92 5.07 4.96
C ARG A 222 -19.87 5.47 6.09
N PHE A 223 -20.16 4.56 7.02
CA PHE A 223 -21.07 4.81 8.14
C PHE A 223 -20.58 5.88 9.13
N LEU A 224 -19.26 6.14 9.16
CA LEU A 224 -18.67 7.21 9.99
C LEU A 224 -18.69 8.57 9.29
N LEU A 225 -18.74 8.56 7.96
CA LEU A 225 -18.55 9.75 7.14
C LEU A 225 -19.84 10.22 6.47
N THR A 226 -20.78 9.29 6.22
CA THR A 226 -22.07 9.59 5.61
C THR A 226 -23.21 9.06 6.47
N ASP A 227 -24.29 9.84 6.58
CA ASP A 227 -25.53 9.40 7.17
C ASP A 227 -26.18 8.32 6.32
N LYS A 228 -26.72 7.27 6.95
CA LYS A 228 -27.27 6.10 6.25
C LYS A 228 -28.60 6.39 5.55
N GLU A 229 -29.40 7.31 6.10
CA GLU A 229 -30.75 7.61 5.63
C GLU A 229 -30.75 8.70 4.55
N THR A 230 -29.98 9.76 4.79
CA THR A 230 -29.94 10.93 3.89
C THR A 230 -28.81 10.88 2.89
N GLY A 231 -27.75 10.08 3.13
CA GLY A 231 -26.53 10.07 2.31
C GLY A 231 -25.64 11.31 2.51
N GLU A 232 -26.05 12.25 3.35
CA GLU A 232 -25.29 13.47 3.65
C GLU A 232 -24.05 13.18 4.50
N TRP A 233 -23.08 14.10 4.45
CA TRP A 233 -21.91 14.01 5.32
C TRP A 233 -22.27 14.17 6.79
N THR A 234 -21.80 13.25 7.62
CA THR A 234 -21.79 13.46 9.09
C THR A 234 -20.95 14.68 9.46
N ALA A 235 -21.05 15.18 10.70
CA ALA A 235 -20.18 16.26 11.19
C ALA A 235 -18.68 15.95 10.97
N ARG A 236 -18.28 14.68 11.15
CA ARG A 236 -16.92 14.22 10.88
C ARG A 236 -16.61 14.25 9.39
N GLY A 237 -17.51 13.79 8.53
CA GLY A 237 -17.37 13.84 7.08
C GLY A 237 -17.21 15.27 6.58
N LYS A 238 -18.05 16.20 7.05
CA LYS A 238 -17.98 17.64 6.73
C LYS A 238 -16.62 18.25 7.15
N ALA A 239 -16.15 17.94 8.37
CA ALA A 239 -14.85 18.42 8.84
C ALA A 239 -13.68 17.92 7.97
N ILE A 240 -13.68 16.64 7.59
CA ILE A 240 -12.64 16.04 6.73
C ILE A 240 -12.68 16.66 5.33
N VAL A 241 -13.85 16.72 4.70
CA VAL A 241 -14.00 17.28 3.34
C VAL A 241 -13.66 18.77 3.34
N GLY A 242 -14.09 19.53 4.38
CA GLY A 242 -13.76 20.95 4.53
C GLY A 242 -12.27 21.22 4.74
N HIS A 243 -11.53 20.26 5.31
CA HIS A 243 -10.06 20.36 5.47
C HIS A 243 -9.30 19.78 4.24
N THR A 244 -9.99 19.16 3.31
CA THR A 244 -9.38 18.63 2.07
C THR A 244 -9.51 19.68 0.97
N PRO A 245 -8.42 20.32 0.49
CA PRO A 245 -8.50 21.38 -0.53
C PRO A 245 -9.23 20.98 -1.81
N MET A 246 -9.16 19.70 -2.22
CA MET A 246 -9.93 19.19 -3.35
C MET A 246 -11.44 19.00 -3.08
N GLY A 247 -11.92 19.30 -1.86
CA GLY A 247 -13.34 19.32 -1.49
C GLY A 247 -14.05 17.97 -1.55
N ARG A 248 -13.34 16.87 -1.57
CA ARG A 248 -13.89 15.50 -1.61
C ARG A 248 -13.02 14.48 -0.90
N LEU A 249 -13.59 13.33 -0.61
CA LEU A 249 -12.81 12.13 -0.27
C LEU A 249 -12.20 11.50 -1.52
N GLY A 250 -11.10 10.78 -1.36
CA GLY A 250 -10.50 10.00 -2.42
C GLY A 250 -11.37 8.82 -2.85
N ASP A 251 -11.44 8.55 -4.15
CA ASP A 251 -11.85 7.27 -4.69
C ASP A 251 -10.62 6.34 -4.75
N PRO A 252 -10.72 5.04 -4.45
CA PRO A 252 -9.58 4.12 -4.57
C PRO A 252 -8.86 4.18 -5.93
N LYS A 253 -9.54 4.59 -7.00
CA LYS A 253 -8.93 4.82 -8.33
C LYS A 253 -7.93 5.97 -8.34
N ASP A 254 -8.06 6.94 -7.45
CA ASP A 254 -7.10 8.05 -7.34
C ASP A 254 -5.69 7.56 -6.96
N LEU A 255 -5.56 6.33 -6.43
CA LEU A 255 -4.26 5.70 -6.14
C LEU A 255 -3.58 5.08 -7.38
N PHE A 256 -4.35 4.75 -8.44
CA PHE A 256 -3.84 3.93 -9.54
C PHE A 256 -2.64 4.57 -10.24
N GLY A 257 -2.73 5.83 -10.58
CA GLY A 257 -1.65 6.55 -11.26
C GLY A 257 -0.35 6.49 -10.47
N CYS A 258 -0.39 6.83 -9.18
CA CYS A 258 0.78 6.82 -8.32
C CYS A 258 1.34 5.41 -8.09
N VAL A 259 0.48 4.42 -7.84
CA VAL A 259 0.89 3.03 -7.62
C VAL A 259 1.52 2.44 -8.87
N LEU A 260 0.86 2.54 -10.02
CA LEU A 260 1.38 2.01 -11.28
C LEU A 260 2.70 2.69 -11.65
N TRP A 261 2.81 4.01 -11.49
CA TRP A 261 4.06 4.74 -11.73
C TRP A 261 5.19 4.25 -10.83
N LEU A 262 4.99 4.15 -9.52
CA LEU A 262 6.03 3.73 -8.58
C LEU A 262 6.50 2.28 -8.81
N LEU A 263 5.63 1.42 -9.34
CA LEU A 263 5.96 0.02 -9.64
C LEU A 263 6.54 -0.17 -11.04
N SER A 264 6.38 0.79 -11.94
CA SER A 264 6.79 0.70 -13.34
C SER A 264 8.24 1.17 -13.57
N PRO A 265 8.82 0.87 -14.75
CA PRO A 265 10.10 1.45 -15.18
C PRO A 265 10.08 2.99 -15.29
N ALA A 266 8.91 3.63 -15.44
CA ALA A 266 8.79 5.08 -15.50
C ALA A 266 9.27 5.80 -14.22
N SER A 267 9.49 5.07 -13.13
CA SER A 267 10.06 5.57 -11.87
C SER A 267 11.41 4.93 -11.51
N GLU A 268 12.19 4.49 -12.50
CA GLU A 268 13.42 3.72 -12.28
C GLU A 268 14.44 4.46 -11.39
N PHE A 269 14.47 5.79 -11.45
CA PHE A 269 15.36 6.61 -10.61
C PHE A 269 14.67 7.17 -9.35
N VAL A 270 13.57 6.54 -8.91
CA VAL A 270 12.80 6.96 -7.72
C VAL A 270 12.84 5.86 -6.66
N THR A 271 13.53 6.15 -5.54
CA THR A 271 13.57 5.27 -4.35
C THR A 271 13.62 6.11 -3.07
N GLY A 272 13.06 5.61 -1.97
CA GLY A 272 13.02 6.28 -0.67
C GLY A 272 11.94 7.36 -0.52
N VAL A 273 11.05 7.54 -1.50
CA VAL A 273 9.99 8.55 -1.41
C VAL A 273 8.75 8.04 -0.66
N VAL A 274 8.06 8.96 0.00
CA VAL A 274 6.74 8.75 0.59
C VAL A 274 5.79 9.78 -0.01
N ILE A 275 4.89 9.34 -0.88
CA ILE A 275 4.05 10.24 -1.69
C ILE A 275 2.65 10.35 -1.10
N PRO A 276 2.24 11.53 -0.61
CA PRO A 276 0.84 11.78 -0.23
C PRO A 276 -0.09 11.70 -1.45
N VAL A 277 -1.18 10.95 -1.30
CA VAL A 277 -2.31 10.93 -2.24
C VAL A 277 -3.56 11.21 -1.41
N ASP A 278 -3.79 12.50 -1.13
CA ASP A 278 -4.69 12.92 -0.06
C ASP A 278 -5.56 14.16 -0.39
N GLY A 279 -5.59 14.57 -1.64
CA GLY A 279 -6.34 15.75 -2.07
C GLY A 279 -5.85 17.08 -1.48
N GLY A 280 -4.57 17.11 -1.01
CA GLY A 280 -3.95 18.28 -0.39
C GLY A 280 -4.16 18.36 1.12
N PHE A 281 -4.78 17.34 1.75
CA PHE A 281 -5.10 17.36 3.18
C PHE A 281 -3.88 17.63 4.06
N SER A 282 -2.76 16.94 3.82
CA SER A 282 -1.55 17.10 4.65
C SER A 282 -0.78 18.40 4.36
N ALA A 283 -0.99 19.02 3.22
CA ALA A 283 -0.35 20.29 2.84
C ALA A 283 -1.09 21.52 3.38
N PHE A 284 -2.40 21.40 3.65
CA PHE A 284 -3.24 22.51 4.06
C PHE A 284 -3.03 22.86 5.53
N SER A 285 -2.71 24.13 5.81
CA SER A 285 -2.48 24.65 7.15
C SER A 285 -3.77 25.14 7.85
N GLY A 286 -4.90 25.16 7.14
CA GLY A 286 -6.19 25.64 7.67
C GLY A 286 -6.54 27.07 7.26
N VAL A 287 -5.65 27.79 6.58
CA VAL A 287 -5.82 29.17 6.06
C VAL A 287 -5.31 29.28 4.65
#